data_cad637d87879a74535d0fdfedc6dd522
#
_entry.id   cad637d87879a74535d0fdfedc6dd522
#
_cell.length_a   1.000
_cell.length_b   1.000
_cell.length_c   1.000
_cell.angle_alpha   90.00
_cell.angle_beta   90.00
_cell.angle_gamma   90.00
#
_symmetry.space_group_name_H-M   'P 1'
#
loop_
_entity.id
_entity.type
_entity.pdbx_description
1 polymer ?
#
loop_
_entity_poly.entity_id
_entity_poly.type
_entity_poly.pdbx_seq_one_letter_code
_entity_poly.pdbx_strand_id
1 'polypeptide(L)'
;MRKLLWLFGFLPLFLQAQVEQARVHVEKLCSPAFHGRGYVNNGDAIAADYIAEQFKAVGCSSFSSGFFQSFEFPVVAFPGKMEVSINGKKLVPGTEFVVDPGSKGGEIANLKVAVVTLEEAFDPKKLKNKIAQVNMDGGGRSKQQLALLFSTWQVKGDSLKQLKKMLRELVTTFPVIEVVNDKFTWSVDQEQTNNPFIQVQYTAIELGESNFITYSIESVVKQHRARNVLAFVPAKKRSKKYLVFTAHYDHLGRMGQEAYFPGGNDNASGVAMLIELARFYKENPTDVNVAFIAFAGEEVGLLGSKYFTENPIFPLENIQFLFNTDIMGSGEDGVTIVNATLFPKQFELLQQINTANKYVVKVGSRGPAANSDHYFFTEKGVPAFFMYTMGPNRHYHDVGDTYENLSFAEFNDLFGLLTKFGAQVSEKAYKRGKKK
;
A
#
# COMPACT_ATOMS: atom_id res chain seq x y z
N MET A 1 7.69 -37.77 -42.67
CA MET A 1 8.63 -36.93 -41.89
C MET A 1 8.66 -35.53 -42.47
N ARG A 2 8.46 -34.49 -41.68
CA ARG A 2 8.40 -33.03 -41.86
C ARG A 2 7.02 -32.47 -41.61
N LYS A 3 6.71 -32.23 -40.32
CA LYS A 3 5.84 -31.14 -39.83
C LYS A 3 5.91 -31.11 -38.30
N LEU A 4 7.03 -30.65 -37.73
CA LEU A 4 7.15 -30.39 -36.29
C LEU A 4 8.36 -29.46 -36.03
N LEU A 5 8.30 -28.20 -36.49
CA LEU A 5 9.41 -27.27 -36.28
C LEU A 5 8.98 -25.76 -36.27
N TRP A 6 7.72 -25.43 -36.00
CA TRP A 6 7.29 -24.00 -36.00
C TRP A 6 6.59 -23.52 -34.72
N LEU A 7 6.74 -24.22 -33.59
CA LEU A 7 6.05 -23.79 -32.34
C LEU A 7 6.99 -23.19 -31.26
N PHE A 8 8.30 -23.16 -31.49
CA PHE A 8 9.26 -22.68 -30.48
C PHE A 8 9.69 -21.21 -30.62
N GLY A 9 9.32 -20.51 -31.68
CA GLY A 9 9.77 -19.15 -31.96
C GLY A 9 8.87 -18.01 -31.42
N PHE A 10 7.64 -18.30 -31.01
CA PHE A 10 6.66 -17.27 -30.62
C PHE A 10 6.55 -17.03 -29.09
N LEU A 11 6.95 -17.99 -28.26
CA LEU A 11 6.84 -17.87 -26.80
C LEU A 11 7.64 -16.69 -26.20
N PRO A 12 8.90 -16.46 -26.55
CA PRO A 12 9.69 -15.37 -25.97
C PRO A 12 9.21 -13.97 -26.41
N LEU A 13 8.66 -13.83 -27.60
CA LEU A 13 8.13 -12.54 -28.08
C LEU A 13 6.84 -12.13 -27.33
N PHE A 14 5.96 -13.07 -26.99
CA PHE A 14 4.75 -12.81 -26.20
C PHE A 14 5.06 -12.41 -24.75
N LEU A 15 6.03 -13.05 -24.10
CA LEU A 15 6.45 -12.73 -22.74
C LEU A 15 7.11 -11.35 -22.63
N GLN A 16 7.91 -10.96 -23.63
CA GLN A 16 8.54 -9.64 -23.66
C GLN A 16 7.50 -8.53 -23.86
N ALA A 17 6.46 -8.78 -24.64
CA ALA A 17 5.39 -7.81 -24.87
C ALA A 17 4.56 -7.53 -23.57
N GLN A 18 4.44 -8.49 -22.66
CA GLN A 18 3.66 -8.33 -21.44
C GLN A 18 4.34 -7.42 -20.43
N VAL A 19 5.65 -7.57 -20.19
CA VAL A 19 6.37 -6.66 -19.29
C VAL A 19 6.38 -5.23 -19.81
N GLU A 20 6.48 -5.04 -21.12
CA GLU A 20 6.43 -3.70 -21.71
C GLU A 20 5.04 -3.05 -21.53
N GLN A 21 3.95 -3.81 -21.67
CA GLN A 21 2.61 -3.31 -21.37
C GLN A 21 2.43 -3.02 -19.89
N ALA A 22 2.93 -3.89 -19.01
CA ALA A 22 2.91 -3.67 -17.57
C ALA A 22 3.65 -2.39 -17.17
N ARG A 23 4.82 -2.14 -17.78
CA ARG A 23 5.58 -0.88 -17.59
C ARG A 23 4.75 0.34 -17.93
N VAL A 24 4.02 0.33 -19.05
CA VAL A 24 3.12 1.43 -19.45
C VAL A 24 2.03 1.65 -18.40
N HIS A 25 1.44 0.59 -17.85
CA HIS A 25 0.43 0.71 -16.79
C HIS A 25 1.01 1.29 -15.50
N VAL A 26 2.18 0.82 -15.06
CA VAL A 26 2.83 1.32 -13.84
C VAL A 26 3.26 2.79 -14.00
N GLU A 27 3.93 3.15 -15.10
CA GLU A 27 4.33 4.53 -15.40
C GLU A 27 3.11 5.47 -15.36
N LYS A 28 2.01 5.04 -15.98
CA LYS A 28 0.76 5.81 -16.00
C LYS A 28 0.18 6.01 -14.61
N LEU A 29 0.05 4.92 -13.82
CA LEU A 29 -0.52 4.95 -12.48
C LEU A 29 0.35 5.72 -11.48
N CYS A 30 1.69 5.74 -11.67
CA CYS A 30 2.64 6.52 -10.88
C CYS A 30 2.70 7.99 -11.25
N SER A 31 2.12 8.38 -12.39
CA SER A 31 2.24 9.76 -12.88
C SER A 31 1.59 10.77 -11.94
N PRO A 32 2.09 12.03 -11.89
CA PRO A 32 1.51 13.09 -11.06
C PRO A 32 0.01 13.32 -11.27
N ALA A 33 -0.51 13.00 -12.47
CA ALA A 33 -1.93 13.12 -12.81
C ALA A 33 -2.84 12.18 -12.02
N PHE A 34 -2.30 11.11 -11.45
CA PHE A 34 -3.01 10.17 -10.58
C PHE A 34 -2.90 10.51 -9.09
N HIS A 35 -2.19 11.60 -8.76
CA HIS A 35 -2.08 12.12 -7.39
C HIS A 35 -1.71 11.07 -6.35
N GLY A 36 -0.85 10.09 -6.71
CA GLY A 36 -0.49 8.97 -5.84
C GLY A 36 -1.66 8.05 -5.50
N ARG A 37 -2.69 7.99 -6.33
CA ARG A 37 -3.90 7.14 -6.20
C ARG A 37 -4.58 7.20 -4.83
N GLY A 38 -4.39 8.32 -4.12
CA GLY A 38 -4.98 8.55 -2.80
C GLY A 38 -6.21 9.45 -2.86
N TYR A 39 -6.59 9.95 -1.69
CA TYR A 39 -7.90 10.57 -1.46
C TYR A 39 -7.91 12.08 -1.70
N VAL A 40 -6.77 12.70 -2.01
CA VAL A 40 -6.66 14.10 -2.44
C VAL A 40 -6.83 14.16 -3.96
N ASN A 41 -7.54 15.19 -4.45
CA ASN A 41 -7.78 15.43 -5.88
C ASN A 41 -8.41 14.24 -6.64
N ASN A 42 -9.12 13.35 -5.94
CA ASN A 42 -9.77 12.16 -6.49
C ASN A 42 -8.78 11.18 -7.17
N GLY A 43 -7.54 11.08 -6.68
CA GLY A 43 -6.51 10.25 -7.27
C GLY A 43 -6.91 8.78 -7.39
N ASP A 44 -7.55 8.23 -6.36
CA ASP A 44 -8.12 6.88 -6.38
C ASP A 44 -9.25 6.72 -7.41
N ALA A 45 -10.12 7.71 -7.55
CA ALA A 45 -11.22 7.67 -8.51
C ALA A 45 -10.70 7.71 -9.96
N ILE A 46 -9.66 8.52 -10.23
CA ILE A 46 -8.99 8.56 -11.54
C ILE A 46 -8.37 7.19 -11.86
N ALA A 47 -7.72 6.56 -10.88
CA ALA A 47 -7.15 5.23 -11.04
C ALA A 47 -8.23 4.16 -11.29
N ALA A 48 -9.34 4.20 -10.54
CA ALA A 48 -10.46 3.29 -10.74
C ALA A 48 -11.02 3.37 -12.16
N ASP A 49 -11.24 4.58 -12.68
CA ASP A 49 -11.74 4.79 -14.03
C ASP A 49 -10.75 4.25 -15.08
N TYR A 50 -9.46 4.53 -14.92
CA TYR A 50 -8.41 3.98 -15.79
C TYR A 50 -8.42 2.45 -15.80
N ILE A 51 -8.45 1.79 -14.64
CA ILE A 51 -8.45 0.33 -14.54
C ILE A 51 -9.70 -0.27 -15.18
N ALA A 52 -10.88 0.32 -14.95
CA ALA A 52 -12.12 -0.11 -15.59
C ALA A 52 -12.06 0.02 -17.12
N GLU A 53 -11.44 1.08 -17.64
CA GLU A 53 -11.20 1.26 -19.07
C GLU A 53 -10.25 0.18 -19.62
N GLN A 54 -9.18 -0.19 -18.89
CA GLN A 54 -8.29 -1.28 -19.29
C GLN A 54 -9.03 -2.62 -19.35
N PHE A 55 -9.85 -2.96 -18.35
CA PHE A 55 -10.66 -4.18 -18.39
C PHE A 55 -11.65 -4.20 -19.55
N LYS A 56 -12.28 -3.05 -19.87
CA LYS A 56 -13.13 -2.91 -21.06
C LYS A 56 -12.35 -3.11 -22.35
N ALA A 57 -11.19 -2.48 -22.49
CA ALA A 57 -10.32 -2.59 -23.66
C ALA A 57 -9.83 -4.02 -23.90
N VAL A 58 -9.54 -4.77 -22.84
CA VAL A 58 -9.25 -6.21 -22.88
C VAL A 58 -10.47 -7.04 -23.33
N GLY A 59 -11.70 -6.51 -23.20
CA GLY A 59 -12.94 -7.19 -23.50
C GLY A 59 -13.46 -8.07 -22.36
N CYS A 60 -13.12 -7.75 -21.13
CA CYS A 60 -13.70 -8.38 -19.95
C CYS A 60 -15.18 -8.02 -19.79
N SER A 61 -15.94 -8.92 -19.19
CA SER A 61 -17.34 -8.69 -18.84
C SER A 61 -17.44 -7.95 -17.50
N SER A 62 -18.42 -7.07 -17.37
CA SER A 62 -18.83 -6.49 -16.08
C SER A 62 -19.81 -7.40 -15.35
N PHE A 63 -19.92 -7.26 -14.05
CA PHE A 63 -20.99 -7.84 -13.25
C PHE A 63 -22.30 -7.06 -13.41
N SER A 64 -23.39 -7.54 -12.81
CA SER A 64 -24.71 -6.88 -12.89
C SER A 64 -24.70 -5.43 -12.36
N SER A 65 -23.79 -5.12 -11.43
CA SER A 65 -23.55 -3.77 -10.90
C SER A 65 -22.67 -2.89 -11.80
N GLY A 66 -22.24 -3.38 -12.98
CA GLY A 66 -21.23 -2.75 -13.82
C GLY A 66 -19.81 -3.14 -13.37
N PHE A 67 -18.84 -2.24 -13.60
CA PHE A 67 -17.45 -2.46 -13.22
C PHE A 67 -17.13 -1.98 -11.80
N PHE A 68 -18.06 -1.34 -11.08
CA PHE A 68 -17.78 -0.69 -9.81
C PHE A 68 -18.66 -1.20 -8.67
N GLN A 69 -18.06 -1.33 -7.50
CA GLN A 69 -18.75 -1.51 -6.23
C GLN A 69 -18.34 -0.37 -5.29
N SER A 70 -19.25 0.56 -5.03
CA SER A 70 -18.97 1.75 -4.20
C SER A 70 -19.18 1.49 -2.72
N PHE A 71 -18.35 2.12 -1.89
CA PHE A 71 -18.46 2.15 -0.44
C PHE A 71 -17.89 3.46 0.10
N GLU A 72 -18.09 3.77 1.39
CA GLU A 72 -17.67 5.03 2.00
C GLU A 72 -16.97 4.78 3.33
N PHE A 73 -16.01 5.66 3.66
CA PHE A 73 -15.28 5.65 4.92
C PHE A 73 -14.74 7.05 5.25
N PRO A 74 -14.50 7.36 6.55
CA PRO A 74 -13.80 8.57 6.92
C PRO A 74 -12.31 8.47 6.59
N VAL A 75 -11.69 9.59 6.20
CA VAL A 75 -10.25 9.66 5.98
C VAL A 75 -9.72 11.05 6.32
N VAL A 76 -8.52 11.10 6.91
CA VAL A 76 -7.74 12.32 7.06
C VAL A 76 -6.98 12.58 5.76
N ALA A 77 -7.08 13.81 5.24
CA ALA A 77 -6.43 14.20 4.00
C ALA A 77 -5.73 15.54 4.14
N PHE A 78 -4.68 15.75 3.37
CA PHE A 78 -3.86 16.96 3.35
C PHE A 78 -3.91 17.64 1.96
N PRO A 79 -4.99 18.38 1.64
CA PRO A 79 -5.22 18.86 0.27
C PRO A 79 -4.45 20.13 -0.10
N GLY A 80 -3.96 20.88 0.88
CA GLY A 80 -3.45 22.24 0.67
C GLY A 80 -2.03 22.47 1.18
N LYS A 81 -1.87 23.50 2.02
CA LYS A 81 -0.57 23.91 2.55
C LYS A 81 0.09 22.80 3.37
N MET A 82 1.39 22.64 3.19
CA MET A 82 2.22 21.69 3.92
C MET A 82 3.61 22.32 4.13
N GLU A 83 3.66 23.31 5.00
CA GLU A 83 4.87 24.11 5.25
C GLU A 83 5.31 23.93 6.69
N VAL A 84 6.59 23.62 6.87
CA VAL A 84 7.25 23.52 8.17
C VAL A 84 8.61 24.20 8.09
N SER A 85 8.94 25.00 9.10
CA SER A 85 10.29 25.53 9.29
C SER A 85 10.72 25.40 10.74
N ILE A 86 12.00 25.09 10.96
CA ILE A 86 12.63 25.02 12.28
C ILE A 86 13.79 26.00 12.29
N ASN A 87 13.82 26.89 13.29
CA ASN A 87 14.81 27.96 13.42
C ASN A 87 14.96 28.81 12.14
N GLY A 88 13.88 29.05 11.43
CA GLY A 88 13.83 29.83 10.18
C GLY A 88 14.24 29.03 8.92
N LYS A 89 14.76 27.83 9.02
CA LYS A 89 15.04 26.97 7.87
C LYS A 89 13.75 26.27 7.44
N LYS A 90 13.31 26.53 6.21
CA LYS A 90 12.15 25.83 5.58
C LYS A 90 12.58 24.42 5.23
N LEU A 91 11.72 23.43 5.56
CA LEU A 91 11.95 22.00 5.30
C LEU A 91 11.17 21.54 4.06
N VAL A 92 11.71 20.53 3.38
CA VAL A 92 11.10 19.94 2.17
C VAL A 92 10.16 18.78 2.55
N PRO A 93 8.86 18.88 2.22
CA PRO A 93 7.90 17.83 2.54
C PRO A 93 8.19 16.51 1.78
N GLY A 94 8.01 15.40 2.45
CA GLY A 94 8.26 14.05 1.93
C GLY A 94 9.71 13.57 2.02
N THR A 95 10.68 14.48 2.10
CA THR A 95 12.13 14.17 2.15
C THR A 95 12.82 14.64 3.42
N GLU A 96 12.57 15.87 3.86
CA GLU A 96 13.13 16.40 5.09
C GLU A 96 12.16 16.33 6.27
N PHE A 97 10.85 16.30 5.99
CA PHE A 97 9.83 16.03 7.00
C PHE A 97 8.61 15.31 6.40
N VAL A 98 7.87 14.63 7.27
CA VAL A 98 6.50 14.18 7.03
C VAL A 98 5.64 14.52 8.25
N VAL A 99 4.33 14.66 8.07
CA VAL A 99 3.39 14.71 9.18
C VAL A 99 2.74 13.34 9.38
N ASP A 100 2.50 12.96 10.62
CA ASP A 100 1.74 11.74 10.91
C ASP A 100 0.38 11.81 10.20
N PRO A 101 -0.09 10.72 9.59
CA PRO A 101 -1.29 10.73 8.76
C PRO A 101 -2.58 11.17 9.49
N GLY A 102 -2.64 10.99 10.82
CA GLY A 102 -3.72 11.48 11.65
C GLY A 102 -3.54 12.92 12.15
N SER A 103 -2.51 13.65 11.72
CA SER A 103 -2.22 14.99 12.25
C SER A 103 -3.33 15.99 12.00
N LYS A 104 -3.72 16.72 13.05
CA LYS A 104 -4.55 17.93 12.91
C LYS A 104 -3.75 19.02 12.22
N GLY A 105 -4.38 19.70 11.29
CA GLY A 105 -3.85 20.92 10.68
C GLY A 105 -3.88 22.11 11.62
N GLY A 106 -3.22 23.17 11.20
CA GLY A 106 -3.18 24.46 11.90
C GLY A 106 -2.12 25.37 11.31
N GLU A 107 -2.15 26.63 11.76
CA GLU A 107 -1.17 27.63 11.38
C GLU A 107 -0.63 28.27 12.65
N ILE A 108 0.69 28.25 12.83
CA ILE A 108 1.35 28.87 13.97
C ILE A 108 2.72 29.38 13.55
N ALA A 109 3.07 30.58 14.06
CA ALA A 109 4.36 31.18 13.81
C ALA A 109 5.20 31.23 15.10
N ASN A 110 6.49 30.90 14.98
CA ASN A 110 7.48 31.01 16.05
C ASN A 110 7.06 30.36 17.38
N LEU A 111 6.45 29.18 17.31
CA LEU A 111 6.15 28.38 18.49
C LEU A 111 7.44 27.89 19.14
N LYS A 112 7.62 28.16 20.42
CA LYS A 112 8.80 27.72 21.18
C LYS A 112 8.86 26.18 21.23
N VAL A 113 10.04 25.61 21.04
CA VAL A 113 10.27 24.17 21.05
C VAL A 113 11.03 23.75 22.31
N ALA A 114 10.47 22.87 23.11
CA ALA A 114 11.13 22.22 24.22
C ALA A 114 11.85 20.95 23.69
N VAL A 115 13.16 20.98 23.62
CA VAL A 115 13.96 19.80 23.32
C VAL A 115 14.01 18.91 24.55
N VAL A 116 13.44 17.72 24.47
CA VAL A 116 13.29 16.75 25.54
C VAL A 116 14.36 15.66 25.39
N THR A 117 15.20 15.51 26.40
CA THR A 117 16.19 14.42 26.43
C THR A 117 15.51 13.07 26.72
N LEU A 118 16.17 11.96 26.44
CA LEU A 118 15.63 10.63 26.73
C LEU A 118 15.42 10.41 28.25
N GLU A 119 16.32 10.98 29.07
CA GLU A 119 16.18 10.93 30.52
C GLU A 119 14.93 11.67 31.01
N GLU A 120 14.66 12.86 30.44
CA GLU A 120 13.45 13.62 30.74
C GLU A 120 12.19 12.91 30.20
N ALA A 121 12.28 12.29 29.05
CA ALA A 121 11.15 11.57 28.42
C ALA A 121 10.66 10.38 29.28
N PHE A 122 11.59 9.62 29.85
CA PHE A 122 11.25 8.44 30.67
C PHE A 122 10.98 8.77 32.17
N ASP A 123 11.13 10.02 32.59
CA ASP A 123 10.79 10.48 33.94
C ASP A 123 9.66 11.51 33.89
N PRO A 124 8.42 11.15 34.29
CA PRO A 124 7.27 12.05 34.23
C PRO A 124 7.44 13.36 35.01
N LYS A 125 8.23 13.34 36.10
CA LYS A 125 8.52 14.56 36.89
C LYS A 125 9.46 15.48 36.13
N LYS A 126 10.53 14.93 35.53
CA LYS A 126 11.48 15.70 34.72
C LYS A 126 10.79 16.30 33.50
N LEU A 127 9.98 15.51 32.78
CA LEU A 127 9.21 15.99 31.63
C LEU A 127 8.27 17.13 32.01
N LYS A 128 7.53 17.00 33.11
CA LYS A 128 6.65 18.04 33.64
C LYS A 128 7.42 19.31 33.99
N ASN A 129 8.58 19.18 34.64
CA ASN A 129 9.43 20.31 35.01
C ASN A 129 10.00 21.00 33.74
N LYS A 130 10.43 20.24 32.75
CA LYS A 130 10.88 20.77 31.46
C LYS A 130 9.81 21.61 30.75
N ILE A 131 8.60 21.08 30.66
CA ILE A 131 7.45 21.80 30.09
C ILE A 131 7.16 23.08 30.87
N ALA A 132 7.17 23.04 32.21
CA ALA A 132 6.94 24.19 33.05
C ALA A 132 8.01 25.28 32.87
N GLN A 133 9.29 24.88 32.85
CA GLN A 133 10.42 25.80 32.65
C GLN A 133 10.31 26.55 31.33
N VAL A 134 10.09 25.82 30.20
CA VAL A 134 9.97 26.42 28.87
C VAL A 134 8.78 27.41 28.79
N ASN A 135 7.67 27.12 29.50
CA ASN A 135 6.54 28.02 29.58
C ASN A 135 6.82 29.30 30.40
N MET A 136 7.60 29.23 31.49
CA MET A 136 7.95 30.39 32.30
C MET A 136 8.86 31.37 31.59
N ASP A 137 9.85 30.87 30.84
CA ASP A 137 10.79 31.68 30.08
C ASP A 137 10.11 32.53 28.98
N GLY A 138 8.86 32.26 28.68
CA GLY A 138 8.05 32.96 27.70
C GLY A 138 7.19 34.12 28.21
N GLY A 139 7.32 34.59 29.49
CA GLY A 139 6.69 35.79 29.98
C GLY A 139 5.25 35.67 30.54
N GLY A 140 4.77 34.52 30.87
CA GLY A 140 3.74 34.23 31.92
C GLY A 140 2.33 34.80 31.81
N ARG A 141 1.83 35.28 30.66
CA ARG A 141 0.49 35.93 30.58
C ARG A 141 -0.55 35.26 29.67
N SER A 142 -0.22 34.22 29.01
CA SER A 142 -1.19 33.32 28.33
C SER A 142 -0.73 31.87 28.50
N LYS A 143 -1.62 30.90 28.35
CA LYS A 143 -1.21 29.48 28.17
C LYS A 143 -0.37 29.45 26.88
N GLN A 144 0.95 29.70 26.98
CA GLN A 144 1.82 29.60 25.83
C GLN A 144 1.83 28.13 25.40
N GLN A 145 1.32 27.92 24.21
CA GLN A 145 1.50 26.65 23.53
C GLN A 145 3.00 26.50 23.24
N LEU A 146 3.52 25.31 23.44
CA LEU A 146 4.89 24.95 23.04
C LEU A 146 4.82 23.64 22.28
N ALA A 147 5.80 23.37 21.44
CA ALA A 147 6.00 22.08 20.82
C ALA A 147 7.03 21.26 21.61
N LEU A 148 6.88 19.96 21.62
CA LEU A 148 7.84 19.03 22.23
C LEU A 148 8.67 18.34 21.14
N LEU A 149 9.99 18.36 21.25
CA LEU A 149 10.90 17.70 20.31
C LEU A 149 11.63 16.55 21.00
N PHE A 150 11.59 15.38 20.37
CA PHE A 150 12.23 14.15 20.82
C PHE A 150 13.12 13.58 19.72
N SER A 151 14.35 13.20 20.07
CA SER A 151 15.24 12.47 19.15
C SER A 151 15.11 10.97 19.40
N THR A 152 14.51 10.24 18.45
CA THR A 152 14.24 8.79 18.61
C THR A 152 15.23 7.90 17.86
N TRP A 153 16.02 8.44 16.94
CA TRP A 153 16.88 7.68 16.03
C TRP A 153 17.97 6.83 16.72
N GLN A 154 18.35 7.15 17.94
CA GLN A 154 19.30 6.35 18.73
C GLN A 154 18.64 5.31 19.63
N VAL A 155 17.32 5.34 19.76
CA VAL A 155 16.55 4.45 20.65
C VAL A 155 16.15 3.19 19.89
N LYS A 156 16.27 2.02 20.53
CA LYS A 156 15.94 0.72 19.89
C LYS A 156 15.11 -0.17 20.82
N GLY A 157 14.51 -1.22 20.23
CA GLY A 157 13.81 -2.26 20.96
C GLY A 157 12.57 -1.74 21.71
N ASP A 158 12.34 -2.26 22.92
CA ASP A 158 11.14 -1.96 23.69
C ASP A 158 11.10 -0.51 24.19
N SER A 159 12.25 0.10 24.45
CA SER A 159 12.33 1.53 24.78
C SER A 159 11.82 2.42 23.66
N LEU A 160 12.09 2.07 22.40
CA LEU A 160 11.55 2.80 21.24
C LEU A 160 10.02 2.64 21.18
N LYS A 161 9.49 1.43 21.40
CA LYS A 161 8.03 1.20 21.41
C LYS A 161 7.34 2.02 22.51
N GLN A 162 7.92 2.05 23.71
CA GLN A 162 7.40 2.85 24.82
C GLN A 162 7.43 4.34 24.52
N LEU A 163 8.55 4.83 23.95
CA LEU A 163 8.70 6.23 23.55
C LEU A 163 7.68 6.60 22.48
N LYS A 164 7.54 5.81 21.41
CA LYS A 164 6.52 6.02 20.35
C LYS A 164 5.09 6.06 20.90
N LYS A 165 4.76 5.18 21.85
CA LYS A 165 3.46 5.20 22.54
C LYS A 165 3.26 6.52 23.30
N MET A 166 4.25 6.96 24.07
CA MET A 166 4.20 8.23 24.81
C MET A 166 4.04 9.42 23.85
N LEU A 167 4.74 9.46 22.71
CA LEU A 167 4.59 10.54 21.73
C LEU A 167 3.16 10.63 21.20
N ARG A 168 2.52 9.50 20.93
CA ARG A 168 1.10 9.43 20.53
C ARG A 168 0.14 9.92 21.61
N GLU A 169 0.49 9.76 22.89
CA GLU A 169 -0.28 10.31 24.01
C GLU A 169 -0.06 11.83 24.12
N LEU A 170 1.18 12.30 23.98
CA LEU A 170 1.54 13.72 24.08
C LEU A 170 0.91 14.59 22.99
N VAL A 171 0.72 14.05 21.77
CA VAL A 171 0.10 14.77 20.66
C VAL A 171 -1.36 15.17 20.94
N THR A 172 -2.00 14.55 21.92
CA THR A 172 -3.34 14.99 22.39
C THR A 172 -3.30 16.38 23.04
N THR A 173 -2.16 16.80 23.56
CA THR A 173 -1.99 18.05 24.31
C THR A 173 -1.04 19.04 23.63
N PHE A 174 0.01 18.55 22.95
CA PHE A 174 1.07 19.38 22.37
C PHE A 174 1.33 19.00 20.91
N PRO A 175 1.73 19.95 20.05
CA PRO A 175 2.46 19.62 18.83
C PRO A 175 3.73 18.84 19.18
N VAL A 176 3.95 17.72 18.49
CA VAL A 176 5.09 16.82 18.71
C VAL A 176 6.00 16.82 17.49
N ILE A 177 7.29 16.91 17.72
CA ILE A 177 8.33 16.80 16.69
C ILE A 177 9.17 15.58 17.05
N GLU A 178 9.25 14.62 16.15
CA GLU A 178 10.09 13.45 16.25
C GLU A 178 11.28 13.59 15.28
N VAL A 179 12.50 13.61 15.79
CA VAL A 179 13.72 13.60 14.97
C VAL A 179 14.11 12.16 14.70
N VAL A 180 14.17 11.78 13.43
CA VAL A 180 14.52 10.44 12.94
C VAL A 180 15.73 10.50 12.03
N ASN A 181 16.40 9.36 11.82
CA ASN A 181 17.52 9.23 10.88
C ASN A 181 17.31 8.08 9.88
N ASP A 182 16.20 7.34 10.02
CA ASP A 182 15.76 6.34 9.06
C ASP A 182 14.89 6.99 7.97
N LYS A 183 14.72 6.33 6.83
CA LYS A 183 13.78 6.79 5.82
C LYS A 183 12.37 6.93 6.41
N PHE A 184 11.61 7.88 5.91
CA PHE A 184 10.20 7.98 6.26
C PHE A 184 9.42 6.79 5.69
N THR A 185 8.46 6.33 6.47
CA THR A 185 7.43 5.38 6.03
C THR A 185 6.09 6.02 6.38
N TRP A 186 5.43 6.57 5.37
CA TRP A 186 4.17 7.28 5.57
C TRP A 186 2.98 6.32 5.50
N SER A 187 1.79 6.79 5.82
CA SER A 187 0.55 6.01 5.82
C SER A 187 -0.65 6.93 5.66
N VAL A 188 -1.85 6.40 5.77
CA VAL A 188 -3.12 7.13 5.83
C VAL A 188 -3.86 6.77 7.11
N ASP A 189 -4.76 7.65 7.58
CA ASP A 189 -5.51 7.46 8.81
C ASP A 189 -6.99 7.86 8.63
N GLN A 190 -7.85 7.31 9.47
CA GLN A 190 -9.28 7.62 9.53
C GLN A 190 -9.61 8.60 10.64
N GLU A 191 -8.75 8.74 11.65
CA GLU A 191 -8.95 9.53 12.84
C GLU A 191 -7.95 10.67 12.93
N GLN A 192 -8.40 11.85 13.35
CA GLN A 192 -7.55 13.03 13.49
C GLN A 192 -7.13 13.23 14.95
N THR A 193 -5.84 13.47 15.16
CA THR A 193 -5.29 13.87 16.47
C THR A 193 -5.66 15.32 16.85
N ASN A 194 -5.32 15.74 18.07
CA ASN A 194 -5.63 17.10 18.53
C ASN A 194 -4.60 18.15 18.07
N ASN A 195 -3.37 17.71 17.77
CA ASN A 195 -2.25 18.55 17.35
C ASN A 195 -1.45 17.86 16.24
N PRO A 196 -0.62 18.57 15.48
CA PRO A 196 0.28 17.94 14.52
C PRO A 196 1.36 17.11 15.21
N PHE A 197 1.66 15.96 14.59
CA PHE A 197 2.85 15.16 14.88
C PHE A 197 3.73 15.18 13.64
N ILE A 198 4.92 15.76 13.77
CA ILE A 198 5.83 16.04 12.65
C ILE A 198 7.09 15.21 12.83
N GLN A 199 7.41 14.36 11.87
CA GLN A 199 8.70 13.67 11.82
C GLN A 199 9.66 14.47 10.95
N VAL A 200 10.90 14.66 11.43
CA VAL A 200 11.92 15.45 10.75
C VAL A 200 13.23 14.66 10.66
N GLN A 201 13.90 14.72 9.51
CA GLN A 201 15.20 14.11 9.34
C GLN A 201 16.24 14.82 10.22
N TYR A 202 17.06 14.03 10.92
CA TYR A 202 18.15 14.52 11.75
C TYR A 202 19.09 15.48 10.98
N THR A 203 19.38 15.16 9.73
CA THR A 203 20.26 15.94 8.85
C THR A 203 19.63 17.25 8.35
N ALA A 204 18.32 17.41 8.52
CA ALA A 204 17.59 18.58 8.02
C ALA A 204 17.54 19.74 9.01
N ILE A 205 17.90 19.54 10.28
CA ILE A 205 17.75 20.54 11.33
C ILE A 205 19.05 20.76 12.11
N GLU A 206 19.20 21.99 12.59
CA GLU A 206 20.22 22.37 13.56
C GLU A 206 19.52 22.96 14.79
N LEU A 207 19.83 22.41 15.97
CA LEU A 207 19.26 22.86 17.23
C LEU A 207 20.26 23.76 17.98
N GLY A 208 19.74 24.89 18.46
CA GLY A 208 20.50 25.85 19.30
C GLY A 208 20.01 25.83 20.74
N GLU A 209 20.43 26.87 21.51
CA GLU A 209 19.95 27.08 22.88
C GLU A 209 18.46 27.37 22.97
N SER A 210 17.93 28.09 21.99
CA SER A 210 16.50 28.37 21.82
C SER A 210 16.04 27.90 20.45
N ASN A 211 14.94 27.15 20.41
CA ASN A 211 14.44 26.58 19.18
C ASN A 211 12.97 26.96 18.98
N PHE A 212 12.60 27.21 17.72
CA PHE A 212 11.27 27.61 17.30
C PHE A 212 10.82 26.81 16.08
N ILE A 213 9.52 26.51 16.04
CA ILE A 213 8.88 25.93 14.85
C ILE A 213 7.81 26.92 14.33
N THR A 214 7.74 27.03 13.03
CA THR A 214 6.62 27.63 12.30
C THR A 214 6.03 26.57 11.38
N TYR A 215 4.72 26.41 11.38
CA TYR A 215 4.07 25.51 10.45
C TYR A 215 2.74 26.09 9.93
N SER A 216 2.40 25.71 8.71
CA SER A 216 1.09 25.90 8.10
C SER A 216 0.70 24.59 7.43
N ILE A 217 -0.17 23.81 8.08
CA ILE A 217 -0.59 22.48 7.69
C ILE A 217 -2.10 22.49 7.49
N GLU A 218 -2.55 22.21 6.26
CA GLU A 218 -3.96 22.05 5.96
C GLU A 218 -4.33 20.58 6.01
N SER A 219 -5.16 20.20 6.98
CA SER A 219 -5.65 18.84 7.20
C SER A 219 -7.15 18.84 7.36
N VAL A 220 -7.83 17.92 6.73
CA VAL A 220 -9.29 17.78 6.76
C VAL A 220 -9.69 16.33 7.02
N VAL A 221 -10.76 16.13 7.79
CA VAL A 221 -11.45 14.84 7.88
C VAL A 221 -12.65 14.88 6.94
N LYS A 222 -12.76 13.90 6.04
CA LYS A 222 -13.88 13.83 5.10
C LYS A 222 -14.42 12.42 4.98
N GLN A 223 -15.72 12.30 4.66
CA GLN A 223 -16.27 11.05 4.13
C GLN A 223 -15.82 10.90 2.69
N HIS A 224 -15.11 9.81 2.41
CA HIS A 224 -14.60 9.50 1.08
C HIS A 224 -15.40 8.37 0.47
N ARG A 225 -15.77 8.53 -0.80
CA ARG A 225 -16.45 7.51 -1.58
C ARG A 225 -15.47 6.83 -2.52
N ALA A 226 -15.11 5.59 -2.20
CA ALA A 226 -14.24 4.75 -3.01
C ALA A 226 -15.01 3.71 -3.82
N ARG A 227 -14.33 3.04 -4.76
CA ARG A 227 -14.95 2.06 -5.67
C ARG A 227 -14.01 0.88 -5.90
N ASN A 228 -14.35 -0.33 -5.44
CA ASN A 228 -13.70 -1.52 -5.96
C ASN A 228 -13.99 -1.65 -7.46
N VAL A 229 -12.99 -2.01 -8.25
CA VAL A 229 -13.13 -2.23 -9.70
C VAL A 229 -13.16 -3.72 -9.99
N LEU A 230 -14.22 -4.19 -10.67
CA LEU A 230 -14.49 -5.60 -10.85
C LEU A 230 -14.72 -5.93 -12.32
N ALA A 231 -14.07 -6.99 -12.77
CA ALA A 231 -14.28 -7.55 -14.10
C ALA A 231 -14.18 -9.08 -14.07
N PHE A 232 -14.65 -9.74 -15.10
CA PHE A 232 -14.43 -11.18 -15.24
C PHE A 232 -14.37 -11.64 -16.70
N VAL A 233 -13.71 -12.76 -16.90
CA VAL A 233 -13.74 -13.53 -18.16
C VAL A 233 -14.63 -14.74 -17.93
N PRO A 234 -15.67 -14.95 -18.75
CA PRO A 234 -16.54 -16.11 -18.64
C PRO A 234 -15.77 -17.41 -18.93
N ALA A 235 -16.17 -18.48 -18.24
CA ALA A 235 -15.70 -19.83 -18.51
C ALA A 235 -16.06 -20.30 -19.93
N LYS A 236 -15.28 -21.25 -20.49
CA LYS A 236 -15.58 -21.92 -21.79
C LYS A 236 -17.01 -22.48 -21.86
N LYS A 237 -17.50 -22.96 -20.74
CA LYS A 237 -18.89 -23.46 -20.56
C LYS A 237 -19.48 -22.83 -19.31
N ARG A 238 -20.81 -22.71 -19.24
CA ARG A 238 -21.51 -22.14 -18.10
C ARG A 238 -20.99 -22.73 -16.78
N SER A 239 -20.43 -21.89 -15.93
CA SER A 239 -19.91 -22.24 -14.60
C SER A 239 -20.41 -21.27 -13.55
N LYS A 240 -20.62 -21.76 -12.31
CA LYS A 240 -20.85 -20.92 -11.14
C LYS A 240 -19.56 -20.68 -10.34
N LYS A 241 -18.45 -21.35 -10.71
CA LYS A 241 -17.17 -21.29 -9.99
C LYS A 241 -16.31 -20.16 -10.53
N TYR A 242 -15.45 -19.67 -9.67
CA TYR A 242 -14.51 -18.58 -9.96
C TYR A 242 -13.09 -18.93 -9.49
N LEU A 243 -12.11 -18.63 -10.32
CA LEU A 243 -10.74 -18.28 -9.92
C LEU A 243 -10.71 -16.76 -9.78
N VAL A 244 -10.13 -16.25 -8.72
CA VAL A 244 -10.11 -14.80 -8.45
C VAL A 244 -8.67 -14.32 -8.34
N PHE A 245 -8.33 -13.26 -9.07
CA PHE A 245 -7.09 -12.50 -8.89
C PHE A 245 -7.43 -11.13 -8.33
N THR A 246 -6.62 -10.64 -7.38
CA THR A 246 -6.84 -9.34 -6.74
C THR A 246 -5.54 -8.56 -6.64
N ALA A 247 -5.66 -7.23 -6.61
CA ALA A 247 -4.63 -6.29 -6.22
C ALA A 247 -5.33 -5.06 -5.66
N HIS A 248 -4.73 -4.32 -4.73
CA HIS A 248 -5.25 -2.99 -4.42
C HIS A 248 -4.68 -1.96 -5.39
N TYR A 249 -5.43 -0.90 -5.63
CA TYR A 249 -5.01 0.13 -6.57
C TYR A 249 -4.83 1.50 -5.92
N ASP A 250 -5.41 1.72 -4.75
CA ASP A 250 -5.16 2.91 -3.95
C ASP A 250 -3.74 2.91 -3.41
N HIS A 251 -3.25 4.11 -3.09
CA HIS A 251 -2.00 4.30 -2.39
C HIS A 251 -2.10 5.58 -1.55
N LEU A 252 -1.00 6.01 -0.95
CA LEU A 252 -0.99 7.03 0.09
C LEU A 252 -1.43 8.43 -0.39
N GLY A 253 -1.32 8.70 -1.67
CA GLY A 253 -1.78 9.97 -2.23
C GLY A 253 -0.79 11.11 -2.08
N ARG A 254 -1.29 12.23 -1.51
CA ARG A 254 -0.53 13.46 -1.35
C ARG A 254 -0.50 13.92 0.10
N MET A 255 0.65 14.46 0.48
CA MET A 255 0.86 15.23 1.69
C MET A 255 1.11 16.70 1.29
N GLY A 256 0.03 17.47 1.21
CA GLY A 256 0.03 18.80 0.59
C GLY A 256 0.13 18.75 -0.94
N GLN A 257 0.52 19.87 -1.54
CA GLN A 257 0.60 19.99 -3.00
C GLN A 257 1.97 19.55 -3.55
N GLU A 258 3.02 19.65 -2.75
CA GLU A 258 4.40 19.42 -3.19
C GLU A 258 4.83 17.94 -3.09
N ALA A 259 4.45 17.24 -2.02
CA ALA A 259 4.78 15.82 -1.85
C ALA A 259 3.66 14.91 -2.32
N TYR A 260 3.98 13.91 -3.15
CA TYR A 260 3.09 12.80 -3.46
C TYR A 260 3.86 11.48 -3.41
N PHE A 261 3.12 10.42 -3.15
CA PHE A 261 3.65 9.07 -3.02
C PHE A 261 3.23 8.28 -4.25
N PRO A 262 4.14 7.98 -5.18
CA PRO A 262 3.77 7.40 -6.47
C PRO A 262 3.22 5.98 -6.38
N GLY A 263 3.73 5.16 -5.43
CA GLY A 263 3.31 3.78 -5.24
C GLY A 263 3.54 2.91 -6.46
N GLY A 264 4.77 2.89 -6.97
CA GLY A 264 5.12 2.14 -8.18
C GLY A 264 5.10 0.65 -7.93
N ASN A 265 5.81 0.22 -6.89
CA ASN A 265 5.80 -1.16 -6.44
C ASN A 265 4.53 -1.46 -5.64
N ASP A 266 4.14 -0.53 -4.79
CA ASP A 266 2.99 -0.59 -3.90
C ASP A 266 1.87 0.38 -4.35
N ASN A 267 0.82 -0.05 -5.11
CA ASN A 267 0.74 -1.37 -5.74
C ASN A 267 0.33 -1.23 -7.22
N ALA A 268 0.93 -0.21 -7.91
CA ALA A 268 0.72 -0.09 -9.36
C ALA A 268 1.24 -1.34 -10.10
N SER A 269 2.29 -1.98 -9.57
CA SER A 269 2.86 -3.20 -10.14
C SER A 269 1.90 -4.39 -10.06
N GLY A 270 1.20 -4.57 -8.94
CA GLY A 270 0.16 -5.60 -8.78
C GLY A 270 -1.05 -5.34 -9.66
N VAL A 271 -1.46 -4.07 -9.81
CA VAL A 271 -2.53 -3.69 -10.74
C VAL A 271 -2.14 -4.00 -12.20
N ALA A 272 -0.90 -3.70 -12.59
CA ALA A 272 -0.41 -4.06 -13.93
C ALA A 272 -0.44 -5.58 -14.16
N MET A 273 0.00 -6.37 -13.17
CA MET A 273 -0.11 -7.84 -13.20
C MET A 273 -1.57 -8.28 -13.37
N LEU A 274 -2.50 -7.66 -12.65
CA LEU A 274 -3.92 -7.98 -12.73
C LEU A 274 -4.49 -7.72 -14.13
N ILE A 275 -4.12 -6.62 -14.78
CA ILE A 275 -4.56 -6.27 -16.15
C ILE A 275 -3.99 -7.27 -17.16
N GLU A 276 -2.71 -7.64 -17.05
CA GLU A 276 -2.10 -8.60 -17.97
C GLU A 276 -2.64 -10.02 -17.78
N LEU A 277 -2.96 -10.44 -16.55
CA LEU A 277 -3.69 -11.68 -16.29
C LEU A 277 -5.08 -11.65 -16.93
N ALA A 278 -5.79 -10.51 -16.87
CA ALA A 278 -7.09 -10.38 -17.53
C ALA A 278 -6.99 -10.55 -19.05
N ARG A 279 -5.97 -9.97 -19.68
CA ARG A 279 -5.67 -10.14 -21.11
C ARG A 279 -5.40 -11.60 -21.45
N PHE A 280 -4.53 -12.26 -20.68
CA PHE A 280 -4.20 -13.67 -20.89
C PHE A 280 -5.43 -14.57 -20.80
N TYR A 281 -6.24 -14.44 -19.78
CA TYR A 281 -7.43 -15.29 -19.60
C TYR A 281 -8.53 -14.97 -20.61
N LYS A 282 -8.58 -13.76 -21.15
CA LYS A 282 -9.49 -13.44 -22.27
C LYS A 282 -9.16 -14.24 -23.52
N GLU A 283 -7.87 -14.41 -23.80
CA GLU A 283 -7.39 -15.22 -24.93
C GLU A 283 -7.37 -16.72 -24.61
N ASN A 284 -7.25 -17.07 -23.32
CA ASN A 284 -7.14 -18.46 -22.82
C ASN A 284 -8.21 -18.77 -21.77
N PRO A 285 -9.50 -18.80 -22.12
CA PRO A 285 -10.59 -19.07 -21.17
C PRO A 285 -10.41 -20.44 -20.50
N THR A 286 -10.86 -20.56 -19.24
CA THR A 286 -10.76 -21.77 -18.40
C THR A 286 -12.10 -22.48 -18.24
N ASP A 287 -12.16 -23.55 -17.41
CA ASP A 287 -13.39 -24.27 -17.08
C ASP A 287 -14.25 -23.53 -16.04
N VAL A 288 -13.70 -22.50 -15.39
CA VAL A 288 -14.39 -21.64 -14.44
C VAL A 288 -14.28 -20.17 -14.88
N ASN A 289 -15.16 -19.31 -14.37
CA ASN A 289 -15.00 -17.87 -14.59
C ASN A 289 -13.70 -17.40 -13.92
N VAL A 290 -13.01 -16.44 -14.52
CA VAL A 290 -11.85 -15.80 -13.89
C VAL A 290 -12.24 -14.36 -13.57
N ALA A 291 -12.29 -14.00 -12.30
CA ALA A 291 -12.61 -12.66 -11.85
C ALA A 291 -11.35 -11.90 -11.47
N PHE A 292 -11.36 -10.61 -11.76
CA PHE A 292 -10.29 -9.65 -11.46
C PHE A 292 -10.89 -8.53 -10.63
N ILE A 293 -10.31 -8.29 -9.45
CA ILE A 293 -10.80 -7.27 -8.53
C ILE A 293 -9.63 -6.37 -8.12
N ALA A 294 -9.71 -5.09 -8.51
CA ALA A 294 -8.81 -4.07 -7.98
C ALA A 294 -9.50 -3.38 -6.80
N PHE A 295 -8.98 -3.58 -5.60
CA PHE A 295 -9.54 -3.05 -4.36
C PHE A 295 -9.12 -1.60 -4.12
N ALA A 296 -10.03 -0.83 -3.52
CA ALA A 296 -9.79 0.49 -2.95
C ALA A 296 -9.69 0.40 -1.43
N GLY A 297 -9.03 1.38 -0.80
CA GLY A 297 -9.01 1.50 0.66
C GLY A 297 -8.25 0.39 1.37
N GLU A 298 -7.28 -0.21 0.71
CA GLU A 298 -6.36 -1.17 1.33
C GLU A 298 -5.50 -0.47 2.35
N GLU A 299 -4.90 0.65 1.97
CA GLU A 299 -4.00 1.49 2.77
C GLU A 299 -4.67 2.12 4.02
N VAL A 300 -6.00 2.14 4.04
CA VAL A 300 -6.81 2.64 5.18
C VAL A 300 -7.31 1.48 6.06
N GLY A 301 -6.78 0.28 5.88
CA GLY A 301 -7.11 -0.90 6.68
C GLY A 301 -7.98 -1.93 5.96
N LEU A 302 -7.66 -2.25 4.69
CA LEU A 302 -8.27 -3.33 3.90
C LEU A 302 -9.78 -3.12 3.67
N LEU A 303 -10.24 -1.86 3.58
CA LEU A 303 -11.68 -1.54 3.63
C LEU A 303 -12.44 -2.07 2.41
N GLY A 304 -11.82 -2.06 1.23
CA GLY A 304 -12.44 -2.53 0.00
C GLY A 304 -12.70 -4.03 -0.02
N SER A 305 -11.73 -4.83 0.37
CA SER A 305 -11.88 -6.29 0.47
C SER A 305 -12.79 -6.69 1.62
N LYS A 306 -12.76 -5.97 2.75
CA LYS A 306 -13.73 -6.12 3.84
C LYS A 306 -15.15 -5.90 3.32
N TYR A 307 -15.39 -4.76 2.68
CA TYR A 307 -16.70 -4.42 2.14
C TYR A 307 -17.20 -5.46 1.12
N PHE A 308 -16.31 -5.91 0.21
CA PHE A 308 -16.65 -6.94 -0.77
C PHE A 308 -17.04 -8.26 -0.09
N THR A 309 -16.31 -8.69 0.94
CA THR A 309 -16.61 -9.96 1.62
C THR A 309 -17.86 -9.90 2.50
N GLU A 310 -18.28 -8.72 2.92
CA GLU A 310 -19.55 -8.46 3.63
C GLU A 310 -20.72 -8.28 2.64
N ASN A 311 -20.45 -7.77 1.44
CA ASN A 311 -21.45 -7.48 0.39
C ASN A 311 -21.02 -8.10 -0.96
N PRO A 312 -20.88 -9.43 -1.06
CA PRO A 312 -20.28 -10.08 -2.21
C PRO A 312 -21.19 -10.03 -3.45
N ILE A 313 -20.64 -9.65 -4.60
CA ILE A 313 -21.34 -9.58 -5.89
C ILE A 313 -21.61 -10.99 -6.45
N PHE A 314 -20.84 -11.97 -6.04
CA PHE A 314 -21.06 -13.40 -6.30
C PHE A 314 -20.72 -14.21 -5.04
N PRO A 315 -21.36 -15.38 -4.83
CA PRO A 315 -21.18 -16.15 -3.60
C PRO A 315 -19.74 -16.55 -3.34
N LEU A 316 -19.22 -16.25 -2.15
CA LEU A 316 -17.81 -16.53 -1.77
C LEU A 316 -17.48 -18.02 -1.82
N GLU A 317 -18.45 -18.91 -1.53
CA GLU A 317 -18.30 -20.36 -1.65
C GLU A 317 -18.11 -20.85 -3.09
N ASN A 318 -18.36 -20.01 -4.08
CA ASN A 318 -18.09 -20.30 -5.48
C ASN A 318 -16.64 -20.00 -5.88
N ILE A 319 -15.86 -19.32 -5.06
CA ILE A 319 -14.43 -19.07 -5.30
C ILE A 319 -13.66 -20.36 -5.04
N GLN A 320 -13.06 -20.93 -6.08
CA GLN A 320 -12.18 -22.11 -5.96
C GLN A 320 -10.85 -21.75 -5.29
N PHE A 321 -10.28 -20.62 -5.70
CA PHE A 321 -9.05 -20.06 -5.15
C PHE A 321 -8.99 -18.57 -5.44
N LEU A 322 -8.38 -17.81 -4.50
CA LEU A 322 -8.05 -16.41 -4.68
C LEU A 322 -6.54 -16.21 -4.64
N PHE A 323 -6.01 -15.43 -5.55
CA PHE A 323 -4.61 -15.04 -5.57
C PHE A 323 -4.49 -13.51 -5.52
N ASN A 324 -4.00 -12.99 -4.41
CA ASN A 324 -3.74 -11.56 -4.22
C ASN A 324 -2.29 -11.25 -4.60
N THR A 325 -2.10 -10.26 -5.46
CA THR A 325 -0.79 -9.80 -5.95
C THR A 325 -0.51 -8.40 -5.46
N ASP A 326 0.61 -8.24 -4.78
CA ASP A 326 1.00 -6.97 -4.20
C ASP A 326 2.53 -6.87 -4.22
N ILE A 327 3.07 -5.70 -4.57
CA ILE A 327 4.53 -5.51 -4.71
C ILE A 327 5.14 -6.48 -5.74
N MET A 328 4.77 -6.31 -7.03
CA MET A 328 5.15 -7.22 -8.13
C MET A 328 6.28 -6.67 -9.02
N GLY A 329 6.86 -5.50 -8.69
CA GLY A 329 7.80 -4.79 -9.54
C GLY A 329 9.28 -5.17 -9.39
N SER A 330 9.60 -6.20 -8.58
CA SER A 330 10.96 -6.71 -8.37
C SER A 330 10.98 -8.24 -8.41
N GLY A 331 11.67 -8.93 -7.53
CA GLY A 331 11.61 -10.41 -7.39
C GLY A 331 12.95 -11.11 -7.47
N GLU A 332 14.05 -10.38 -7.57
CA GLU A 332 15.41 -10.90 -7.73
C GLU A 332 15.80 -11.88 -6.61
N ASP A 333 15.26 -11.69 -5.40
CA ASP A 333 15.45 -12.59 -4.25
C ASP A 333 14.30 -13.61 -4.09
N GLY A 334 13.38 -13.68 -5.08
CA GLY A 334 12.22 -14.56 -5.12
C GLY A 334 10.94 -13.91 -4.58
N VAL A 335 10.02 -14.75 -4.11
CA VAL A 335 8.70 -14.33 -3.60
C VAL A 335 8.38 -14.94 -2.25
N THR A 336 7.50 -14.30 -1.51
CA THR A 336 6.89 -14.84 -0.28
C THR A 336 5.39 -15.04 -0.47
N ILE A 337 4.89 -16.19 -0.01
CA ILE A 337 3.47 -16.56 -0.07
C ILE A 337 2.89 -16.56 1.36
N VAL A 338 2.04 -15.58 1.64
CA VAL A 338 1.25 -15.54 2.88
C VAL A 338 0.12 -16.57 2.78
N ASN A 339 -0.26 -17.18 3.87
CA ASN A 339 -1.17 -18.33 3.98
C ASN A 339 -0.63 -19.66 3.42
N ALA A 340 0.62 -19.75 3.04
CA ALA A 340 1.23 -21.01 2.57
C ALA A 340 1.03 -22.17 3.57
N THR A 341 1.11 -21.88 4.87
CA THR A 341 0.92 -22.88 5.92
C THR A 341 -0.55 -23.28 6.13
N LEU A 342 -1.51 -22.44 5.75
CA LEU A 342 -2.94 -22.75 5.81
C LEU A 342 -3.39 -23.64 4.66
N PHE A 343 -2.75 -23.51 3.49
CA PHE A 343 -3.09 -24.24 2.26
C PHE A 343 -1.87 -24.97 1.70
N PRO A 344 -1.29 -25.96 2.45
CA PRO A 344 -0.01 -26.56 2.10
C PRO A 344 -0.03 -27.32 0.77
N LYS A 345 -1.16 -27.92 0.37
CA LYS A 345 -1.29 -28.61 -0.92
C LYS A 345 -1.19 -27.65 -2.11
N GLN A 346 -1.81 -26.48 -2.00
CA GLN A 346 -1.76 -25.44 -3.02
C GLN A 346 -0.37 -24.80 -3.06
N PHE A 347 0.27 -24.65 -1.90
CA PHE A 347 1.64 -24.16 -1.81
C PHE A 347 2.64 -25.14 -2.43
N GLU A 348 2.50 -26.45 -2.14
CA GLU A 348 3.31 -27.49 -2.79
C GLU A 348 3.15 -27.48 -4.31
N LEU A 349 1.90 -27.33 -4.80
CA LEU A 349 1.63 -27.19 -6.24
C LEU A 349 2.38 -25.99 -6.83
N LEU A 350 2.34 -24.83 -6.16
CA LEU A 350 3.04 -23.63 -6.61
C LEU A 350 4.58 -23.87 -6.66
N GLN A 351 5.13 -24.53 -5.65
CA GLN A 351 6.55 -24.90 -5.61
C GLN A 351 6.92 -25.88 -6.72
N GLN A 352 6.10 -26.88 -7.01
CA GLN A 352 6.31 -27.84 -8.10
C GLN A 352 6.32 -27.13 -9.46
N ILE A 353 5.38 -26.19 -9.69
CA ILE A 353 5.34 -25.37 -10.91
C ILE A 353 6.63 -24.54 -11.02
N ASN A 354 7.05 -23.89 -9.95
CA ASN A 354 8.28 -23.11 -9.93
C ASN A 354 9.51 -23.97 -10.23
N THR A 355 9.64 -25.12 -9.59
CA THR A 355 10.77 -26.04 -9.76
C THR A 355 10.86 -26.56 -11.21
N ALA A 356 9.73 -26.91 -11.79
CA ALA A 356 9.66 -27.42 -13.16
C ALA A 356 10.00 -26.40 -14.24
N ASN A 357 9.75 -25.11 -13.97
CA ASN A 357 9.92 -24.04 -14.96
C ASN A 357 11.04 -23.05 -14.61
N LYS A 358 11.55 -23.08 -13.38
CA LYS A 358 12.62 -22.19 -12.87
C LYS A 358 12.27 -20.69 -12.99
N TYR A 359 11.05 -20.35 -12.67
CA TYR A 359 10.56 -18.96 -12.78
C TYR A 359 11.28 -18.01 -11.83
N VAL A 360 11.29 -18.32 -10.53
CA VAL A 360 11.95 -17.47 -9.52
C VAL A 360 12.90 -18.30 -8.67
N VAL A 361 13.93 -17.68 -8.14
CA VAL A 361 14.99 -18.34 -7.34
C VAL A 361 14.44 -18.95 -6.06
N LYS A 362 13.35 -18.40 -5.50
CA LYS A 362 12.77 -18.85 -4.24
C LYS A 362 11.28 -18.58 -4.18
N VAL A 363 10.51 -19.58 -3.71
CA VAL A 363 9.12 -19.44 -3.28
C VAL A 363 9.06 -19.69 -1.78
N GLY A 364 9.09 -18.60 -1.01
CA GLY A 364 9.10 -18.63 0.45
C GLY A 364 7.71 -18.86 1.05
N SER A 365 7.63 -19.58 2.16
CA SER A 365 6.41 -19.84 2.92
C SER A 365 6.27 -18.88 4.09
N ARG A 366 5.09 -18.28 4.27
CA ARG A 366 4.71 -17.50 5.44
C ARG A 366 3.36 -17.96 5.97
N GLY A 367 3.17 -17.88 7.30
CA GLY A 367 1.91 -18.13 7.96
C GLY A 367 0.85 -17.04 7.67
N PRO A 368 -0.34 -17.17 8.28
CA PRO A 368 -1.41 -16.17 8.11
C PRO A 368 -0.99 -14.80 8.66
N ALA A 369 -1.42 -13.75 7.97
CA ALA A 369 -1.23 -12.36 8.39
C ALA A 369 -2.38 -11.50 7.84
N ALA A 370 -2.82 -10.51 8.64
CA ALA A 370 -3.84 -9.54 8.25
C ALA A 370 -3.15 -8.31 7.61
N ASN A 371 -2.46 -8.50 6.50
CA ASN A 371 -1.57 -7.50 5.92
C ASN A 371 -1.76 -7.28 4.42
N SER A 372 -2.84 -7.75 3.82
CA SER A 372 -3.35 -7.38 2.49
C SER A 372 -4.73 -8.01 2.26
N ASP A 373 -5.37 -7.75 1.12
CA ASP A 373 -6.78 -8.02 0.79
C ASP A 373 -7.22 -9.47 0.83
N HIS A 374 -6.30 -10.45 0.80
CA HIS A 374 -6.61 -11.86 0.97
C HIS A 374 -7.22 -12.20 2.34
N TYR A 375 -6.98 -11.35 3.34
CA TYR A 375 -7.28 -11.64 4.74
C TYR A 375 -8.76 -11.91 4.99
N PHE A 376 -9.65 -10.98 4.64
CA PHE A 376 -11.09 -11.14 4.90
C PHE A 376 -11.71 -12.30 4.12
N PHE A 377 -11.20 -12.63 2.94
CA PHE A 377 -11.61 -13.82 2.21
C PHE A 377 -11.24 -15.10 2.97
N THR A 378 -10.02 -15.15 3.51
CA THR A 378 -9.56 -16.30 4.32
C THR A 378 -10.41 -16.48 5.57
N GLU A 379 -10.77 -15.39 6.24
CA GLU A 379 -11.67 -15.43 7.41
C GLU A 379 -13.07 -15.95 7.05
N LYS A 380 -13.55 -15.69 5.84
CA LYS A 380 -14.80 -16.25 5.31
C LYS A 380 -14.65 -17.65 4.69
N GLY A 381 -13.51 -18.32 4.89
CA GLY A 381 -13.24 -19.68 4.44
C GLY A 381 -12.94 -19.83 2.95
N VAL A 382 -12.56 -18.75 2.26
CA VAL A 382 -12.05 -18.79 0.89
C VAL A 382 -10.58 -19.17 0.92
N PRO A 383 -10.12 -20.21 0.18
CA PRO A 383 -8.69 -20.46 0.06
C PRO A 383 -8.03 -19.34 -0.73
N ALA A 384 -7.04 -18.70 -0.10
CA ALA A 384 -6.39 -17.53 -0.66
C ALA A 384 -4.91 -17.50 -0.34
N PHE A 385 -4.11 -17.08 -1.33
CA PHE A 385 -2.72 -16.68 -1.16
C PHE A 385 -2.58 -15.17 -1.37
N PHE A 386 -1.63 -14.60 -0.67
CA PHE A 386 -1.05 -13.31 -0.96
C PHE A 386 0.42 -13.50 -1.32
N MET A 387 0.81 -13.00 -2.49
CA MET A 387 2.19 -13.02 -2.99
C MET A 387 2.75 -11.61 -3.01
N TYR A 388 3.97 -11.47 -2.48
CA TYR A 388 4.79 -10.28 -2.69
C TYR A 388 6.22 -10.66 -3.05
N THR A 389 6.88 -9.81 -3.85
CA THR A 389 8.25 -10.01 -4.29
C THR A 389 9.27 -9.61 -3.22
N MET A 390 10.45 -10.19 -3.32
CA MET A 390 11.64 -9.83 -2.56
C MET A 390 12.75 -9.41 -3.52
N GLY A 391 13.54 -8.39 -3.14
CA GLY A 391 14.60 -7.87 -4.00
C GLY A 391 15.30 -6.68 -3.39
N PRO A 392 16.17 -6.00 -4.14
CA PRO A 392 16.96 -4.87 -3.67
C PRO A 392 16.16 -3.58 -3.46
N ASN A 393 14.96 -3.46 -4.06
CA ASN A 393 14.10 -2.28 -3.88
C ASN A 393 13.76 -2.09 -2.40
N ARG A 394 14.04 -0.90 -1.86
CA ARG A 394 13.80 -0.53 -0.46
C ARG A 394 12.75 0.58 -0.32
N HIS A 395 12.23 1.05 -1.45
CA HIS A 395 11.16 2.04 -1.44
C HIS A 395 9.84 1.38 -1.10
N TYR A 396 9.28 1.78 0.01
CA TYR A 396 7.98 1.31 0.52
C TYR A 396 7.38 2.44 1.34
N HIS A 397 6.20 2.89 0.99
CA HIS A 397 5.51 3.99 1.67
C HIS A 397 6.35 5.27 1.75
N ASP A 398 7.17 5.54 0.74
CA ASP A 398 7.96 6.76 0.61
C ASP A 398 7.87 7.36 -0.80
N VAL A 399 8.32 8.61 -0.94
CA VAL A 399 8.27 9.33 -2.21
C VAL A 399 9.17 8.74 -3.31
N GLY A 400 10.03 7.81 -2.95
CA GLY A 400 10.95 7.11 -3.86
C GLY A 400 10.37 5.84 -4.46
N ASP A 401 9.14 5.42 -4.10
CA ASP A 401 8.48 4.30 -4.76
C ASP A 401 7.93 4.71 -6.14
N THR A 402 8.85 5.03 -7.05
CA THR A 402 8.59 5.50 -8.40
C THR A 402 8.73 4.38 -9.43
N TYR A 403 8.19 4.60 -10.62
CA TYR A 403 8.36 3.70 -11.76
C TYR A 403 9.84 3.46 -12.10
N GLU A 404 10.68 4.49 -12.05
CA GLU A 404 12.10 4.44 -12.42
C GLU A 404 12.92 3.55 -11.47
N ASN A 405 12.46 3.38 -10.23
CA ASN A 405 13.12 2.55 -9.22
C ASN A 405 12.71 1.08 -9.28
N LEU A 406 11.88 0.67 -10.26
CA LEU A 406 11.44 -0.71 -10.43
C LEU A 406 12.26 -1.44 -11.50
N SER A 407 12.77 -2.61 -11.15
CA SER A 407 13.52 -3.45 -12.09
C SER A 407 12.63 -4.22 -13.06
N PHE A 408 11.45 -4.66 -12.62
CA PHE A 408 10.57 -5.62 -13.30
C PHE A 408 11.29 -6.93 -13.65
N ALA A 409 12.38 -7.26 -12.97
CA ALA A 409 13.28 -8.36 -13.33
C ALA A 409 12.54 -9.69 -13.49
N GLU A 410 11.63 -10.00 -12.56
CA GLU A 410 10.93 -11.29 -12.51
C GLU A 410 9.45 -11.18 -12.97
N PHE A 411 9.01 -10.05 -13.51
CA PHE A 411 7.59 -9.84 -13.83
C PHE A 411 7.02 -10.90 -14.77
N ASN A 412 7.74 -11.27 -15.83
CA ASN A 412 7.32 -12.30 -16.77
C ASN A 412 7.31 -13.69 -16.15
N ASP A 413 8.27 -13.99 -15.29
CA ASP A 413 8.37 -15.27 -14.60
C ASP A 413 7.25 -15.44 -13.56
N LEU A 414 6.93 -14.36 -12.85
CA LEU A 414 5.79 -14.31 -11.94
C LEU A 414 4.45 -14.47 -12.68
N PHE A 415 4.31 -13.81 -13.82
CA PHE A 415 3.15 -13.99 -14.70
C PHE A 415 3.03 -15.45 -15.17
N GLY A 416 4.11 -16.08 -15.60
CA GLY A 416 4.17 -17.50 -15.98
C GLY A 416 3.79 -18.41 -14.82
N LEU A 417 4.29 -18.15 -13.63
CA LEU A 417 3.97 -18.91 -12.40
C LEU A 417 2.47 -18.81 -12.06
N LEU A 418 1.91 -17.59 -12.08
CA LEU A 418 0.50 -17.33 -11.77
C LEU A 418 -0.44 -17.95 -12.79
N THR A 419 -0.13 -17.86 -14.08
CA THR A 419 -0.98 -18.43 -15.15
C THR A 419 -0.98 -19.95 -15.12
N LYS A 420 0.16 -20.59 -14.86
CA LYS A 420 0.23 -22.07 -14.72
C LYS A 420 -0.46 -22.57 -13.45
N PHE A 421 -0.29 -21.87 -12.34
CA PHE A 421 -1.02 -22.19 -11.12
C PHE A 421 -2.54 -22.03 -11.33
N GLY A 422 -2.95 -20.90 -11.90
CA GLY A 422 -4.34 -20.63 -12.21
C GLY A 422 -4.97 -21.65 -13.15
N ALA A 423 -4.23 -22.14 -14.17
CA ALA A 423 -4.70 -23.19 -15.06
C ALA A 423 -5.08 -24.46 -14.27
N GLN A 424 -4.23 -24.90 -13.33
CA GLN A 424 -4.49 -26.11 -12.55
C GLN A 424 -5.63 -25.95 -11.53
N VAL A 425 -5.72 -24.80 -10.84
CA VAL A 425 -6.81 -24.56 -9.88
C VAL A 425 -8.15 -24.21 -10.53
N SER A 426 -8.16 -23.92 -11.83
CA SER A 426 -9.36 -23.66 -12.61
C SER A 426 -9.94 -24.90 -13.30
N GLU A 427 -9.28 -26.06 -13.20
CA GLU A 427 -9.81 -27.31 -13.74
C GLU A 427 -11.12 -27.71 -13.05
N LYS A 428 -12.05 -28.30 -13.83
CA LYS A 428 -13.35 -28.78 -13.31
C LYS A 428 -13.19 -29.81 -12.19
N ALA A 429 -12.13 -30.61 -12.23
CA ALA A 429 -11.81 -31.65 -11.25
C ALA A 429 -11.16 -31.09 -9.97
N TYR A 430 -10.78 -29.82 -9.94
CA TYR A 430 -10.12 -29.22 -8.78
C TYR A 430 -10.99 -29.28 -7.52
N LYS A 431 -10.42 -29.77 -6.44
CA LYS A 431 -11.07 -29.80 -5.12
C LYS A 431 -10.60 -28.60 -4.31
N ARG A 432 -11.53 -27.73 -4.00
CA ARG A 432 -11.27 -26.55 -3.14
C ARG A 432 -10.57 -26.98 -1.84
N GLY A 433 -9.45 -26.35 -1.53
CA GLY A 433 -8.75 -26.52 -0.27
C GLY A 433 -9.62 -26.10 0.92
N LYS A 434 -9.44 -26.76 2.07
CA LYS A 434 -10.03 -26.32 3.33
C LYS A 434 -8.94 -25.72 4.20
N LYS A 435 -9.28 -24.68 4.95
CA LYS A 435 -8.42 -24.10 5.98
C LYS A 435 -8.11 -25.22 7.01
N LYS A 436 -6.83 -25.40 7.35
CA LYS A 436 -6.38 -26.27 8.45
C LYS A 436 -6.64 -25.63 9.79
#